data_a2131853405e2ae56ff91b300eeac91f
#
_entry.id   a2131853405e2ae56ff91b300eeac91f
#
_cell.length_a   1.000
_cell.length_b   1.000
_cell.length_c   1.000
_cell.angle_alpha   90.00
_cell.angle_beta   90.00
_cell.angle_gamma   90.00
#
_symmetry.space_group_name_H-M   'P 1'
#
loop_
_entity.id
_entity.type
_entity.pdbx_description
1 polymer ?
#
loop_
_entity_poly.entity_id
_entity_poly.type
_entity_poly.pdbx_seq_one_letter_code
_entity_poly.pdbx_strand_id
1 'polypeptide(L)'
;DDLSRGLGDVYKRQELWGSGTPGPTGEVSSFLASKNVVAAGADTWSYDVVPPIDLNEPYPGHQILLKENGIYILEAMSTGELAKDNVYEFLFVLGQAKVRGAVQMIINPIAIN
;
A
#
# COMPACT_ATOMS: atom_id res chain seq x y z
N ASP A 1 -2.90 -17.58 13.32
CA ASP A 1 -1.91 -17.10 14.29
C ASP A 1 -0.99 -15.97 13.79
N ASP A 2 -0.99 -15.66 12.51
CA ASP A 2 -0.10 -14.62 11.97
C ASP A 2 -0.69 -13.20 12.01
N LEU A 3 -1.99 -13.05 12.12
CA LEU A 3 -2.62 -11.73 12.32
C LEU A 3 -2.19 -11.09 13.66
N SER A 4 -1.89 -11.91 14.66
CA SER A 4 -1.38 -11.43 15.95
C SER A 4 0.08 -10.97 15.89
N ARG A 5 0.87 -11.46 14.92
CA ARG A 5 2.28 -11.04 14.76
C ARG A 5 2.38 -9.64 14.18
N GLY A 6 1.60 -9.30 13.15
CA GLY A 6 1.59 -7.96 12.58
C GLY A 6 1.22 -6.90 13.61
N LEU A 7 0.11 -7.08 14.30
CA LEU A 7 -0.32 -6.16 15.37
C LEU A 7 0.62 -6.19 16.57
N GLY A 8 1.09 -7.37 16.98
CA GLY A 8 2.02 -7.51 18.10
C GLY A 8 3.37 -6.84 17.86
N ASP A 9 3.89 -6.89 16.64
CA ASP A 9 5.13 -6.21 16.27
C ASP A 9 4.95 -4.70 16.13
N VAL A 10 3.80 -4.23 15.65
CA VAL A 10 3.45 -2.81 15.65
C VAL A 10 3.44 -2.27 17.08
N TYR A 11 2.79 -2.93 18.03
CA TYR A 11 2.74 -2.48 19.43
C TYR A 11 4.09 -2.57 20.15
N LYS A 12 4.91 -3.56 19.83
CA LYS A 12 6.21 -3.77 20.47
C LYS A 12 7.34 -2.94 19.87
N ARG A 13 7.18 -2.48 18.63
CA ARG A 13 8.21 -1.76 17.86
C ARG A 13 7.66 -0.52 17.16
N GLN A 14 6.72 0.18 17.80
CA GLN A 14 6.08 1.36 17.22
C GLN A 14 7.08 2.43 16.77
N GLU A 15 8.12 2.67 17.56
CA GLU A 15 9.16 3.65 17.19
C GLU A 15 9.89 3.23 15.91
N LEU A 16 10.28 1.96 15.80
CA LEU A 16 10.93 1.43 14.60
C LEU A 16 9.97 1.40 13.40
N TRP A 17 8.73 0.98 13.62
CA TRP A 17 7.68 0.96 12.60
C TRP A 17 7.40 2.37 12.06
N GLY A 18 7.30 3.36 12.93
CA GLY A 18 7.01 4.75 12.55
C GLY A 18 8.21 5.56 12.07
N SER A 19 9.45 5.06 12.25
CA SER A 19 10.66 5.82 11.93
C SER A 19 10.90 6.00 10.44
N GLY A 20 10.35 5.14 9.61
CA GLY A 20 10.47 5.20 8.17
C GLY A 20 10.00 3.94 7.47
N THR A 21 9.79 4.05 6.17
CA THR A 21 9.39 2.92 5.34
C THR A 21 9.96 3.06 3.93
N PRO A 22 10.42 1.97 3.32
CA PRO A 22 10.69 1.97 1.90
C PRO A 22 9.38 2.10 1.12
N GLY A 23 9.46 2.53 -0.12
CA GLY A 23 8.31 2.64 -1.01
C GLY A 23 8.72 2.95 -2.44
N PRO A 24 7.77 2.91 -3.38
CA PRO A 24 8.04 3.28 -4.76
C PRO A 24 8.32 4.78 -4.89
N THR A 25 9.15 5.10 -5.88
CA THR A 25 9.42 6.49 -6.26
C THR A 25 8.30 7.08 -7.12
N GLY A 26 8.33 8.40 -7.34
CA GLY A 26 7.41 9.05 -8.28
C GLY A 26 7.50 8.49 -9.70
N GLU A 27 8.70 8.08 -10.15
CA GLU A 27 8.88 7.44 -11.46
C GLU A 27 8.12 6.11 -11.56
N VAL A 28 8.20 5.28 -10.53
CA VAL A 28 7.45 4.01 -10.46
C VAL A 28 5.95 4.27 -10.46
N SER A 29 5.50 5.26 -9.70
CA SER A 29 4.08 5.65 -9.65
C SER A 29 3.58 6.16 -11.00
N SER A 30 4.38 6.96 -11.69
CA SER A 30 4.08 7.44 -13.06
C SER A 30 4.02 6.28 -14.07
N PHE A 31 4.93 5.32 -13.95
CA PHE A 31 4.91 4.11 -14.77
C PHE A 31 3.62 3.32 -14.57
N LEU A 32 3.22 3.08 -13.31
CA LEU A 32 1.98 2.36 -12.99
C LEU A 32 0.75 3.12 -13.53
N ALA A 33 0.71 4.43 -13.36
CA ALA A 33 -0.35 5.27 -13.92
C ALA A 33 -0.44 5.14 -15.44
N SER A 34 0.70 5.11 -16.15
CA SER A 34 0.74 4.92 -17.61
C SER A 34 0.20 3.56 -18.06
N LYS A 35 0.16 2.56 -17.17
CA LYS A 35 -0.41 1.24 -17.44
C LYS A 35 -1.89 1.12 -17.13
N ASN A 36 -2.53 2.21 -16.69
CA ASN A 36 -3.94 2.24 -16.30
C ASN A 36 -4.29 1.17 -15.25
N VAL A 37 -3.41 0.95 -14.27
CA VAL A 37 -3.71 0.04 -13.17
C VAL A 37 -4.90 0.57 -12.35
N VAL A 38 -5.69 -0.31 -11.78
CA VAL A 38 -6.84 0.08 -10.94
C VAL A 38 -6.39 0.46 -9.54
N ALA A 39 -5.37 -0.24 -9.04
CA ALA A 39 -4.82 -0.04 -7.72
C ALA A 39 -3.33 -0.37 -7.71
N ALA A 40 -2.60 0.23 -6.79
CA ALA A 40 -1.23 -0.13 -6.43
C ALA A 40 -1.14 -0.34 -4.92
N GLY A 41 -0.37 -1.30 -4.48
CA GLY A 41 -0.28 -1.62 -3.06
C GLY A 41 1.12 -1.96 -2.59
N ALA A 42 1.32 -1.85 -1.28
CA ALA A 42 2.55 -2.22 -0.60
C ALA A 42 2.24 -2.86 0.76
N ASP A 43 3.17 -3.63 1.28
CA ASP A 43 3.11 -4.22 2.61
C ASP A 43 3.61 -3.25 3.71
N THR A 44 3.99 -2.04 3.32
CA THR A 44 4.42 -0.97 4.20
C THR A 44 3.24 -0.12 4.69
N TRP A 45 3.39 0.57 5.82
CA TRP A 45 2.34 1.43 6.37
C TRP A 45 2.13 2.72 5.55
N SER A 46 3.10 3.10 4.72
CA SER A 46 2.97 4.12 3.70
C SER A 46 3.37 3.54 2.36
N TYR A 47 2.63 3.85 1.31
CA TYR A 47 2.99 3.53 -0.06
C TYR A 47 4.24 4.29 -0.50
N ASP A 48 4.29 5.59 -0.20
CA ASP A 48 5.46 6.42 -0.48
C ASP A 48 6.59 6.19 0.53
N VAL A 49 7.81 6.51 0.11
CA VAL A 49 8.99 6.48 0.98
C VAL A 49 8.85 7.47 2.12
N VAL A 50 9.13 7.03 3.34
CA VAL A 50 9.16 7.89 4.53
C VAL A 50 10.51 7.70 5.24
N PRO A 51 11.26 8.76 5.54
CA PRO A 51 11.00 10.17 5.20
C PRO A 51 11.06 10.42 3.69
N PRO A 52 10.38 11.46 3.17
CA PRO A 52 10.41 11.80 1.75
C PRO A 52 11.84 12.01 1.22
N ILE A 53 12.11 11.54 0.01
CA ILE A 53 13.40 11.73 -0.67
C ILE A 53 13.56 13.20 -1.06
N ASP A 54 12.50 13.81 -1.58
CA ASP A 54 12.44 15.24 -1.88
C ASP A 54 11.38 15.90 -0.99
N LEU A 55 11.82 16.88 -0.19
CA LEU A 55 10.93 17.62 0.71
C LEU A 55 10.00 18.59 -0.05
N ASN A 56 10.31 18.94 -1.28
CA ASN A 56 9.44 19.78 -2.11
C ASN A 56 8.33 18.98 -2.79
N GLU A 57 8.53 17.66 -2.95
CA GLU A 57 7.55 16.74 -3.49
C GLU A 57 7.35 15.56 -2.52
N PRO A 58 6.82 15.82 -1.34
CA PRO A 58 6.52 14.74 -0.39
C PRO A 58 5.37 13.88 -0.92
N TYR A 59 5.47 12.58 -0.79
CA TYR A 59 4.43 11.62 -1.16
C TYR A 59 4.01 11.69 -2.65
N PRO A 60 4.96 11.59 -3.60
CA PRO A 60 4.66 11.70 -5.03
C PRO A 60 3.68 10.62 -5.52
N GLY A 61 3.72 9.42 -4.94
CA GLY A 61 2.78 8.34 -5.27
C GLY A 61 1.34 8.73 -4.98
N HIS A 62 1.06 9.35 -3.85
CA HIS A 62 -0.28 9.83 -3.51
C HIS A 62 -0.76 10.91 -4.47
N GLN A 63 0.10 11.83 -4.89
CA GLN A 63 -0.25 12.85 -5.87
C GLN A 63 -0.56 12.22 -7.23
N ILE A 64 0.35 11.40 -7.75
CA ILE A 64 0.26 10.81 -9.08
C ILE A 64 -0.90 9.80 -9.15
N LEU A 65 -0.97 8.87 -8.20
CA LEU A 65 -1.96 7.79 -8.28
C LEU A 65 -3.36 8.27 -7.88
N LEU A 66 -3.52 8.79 -6.66
CA LEU A 66 -4.85 9.15 -6.14
C LEU A 66 -5.39 10.41 -6.80
N LYS A 67 -4.63 11.51 -6.73
CA LYS A 67 -5.15 12.83 -7.12
C LYS A 67 -5.25 13.01 -8.62
N GLU A 68 -4.22 12.62 -9.36
CA GLU A 68 -4.15 12.89 -10.79
C GLU A 68 -4.83 11.79 -11.62
N ASN A 69 -4.74 10.53 -11.19
CA ASN A 69 -5.18 9.40 -11.98
C ASN A 69 -6.34 8.59 -11.38
N GLY A 70 -6.77 8.87 -10.15
CA GLY A 70 -7.88 8.15 -9.50
C GLY A 70 -7.59 6.68 -9.24
N ILE A 71 -6.31 6.31 -9.09
CA ILE A 71 -5.84 4.95 -8.83
C ILE A 71 -5.80 4.75 -7.32
N TYR A 72 -6.39 3.65 -6.85
CA TYR A 72 -6.37 3.33 -5.41
C TYR A 72 -4.97 2.99 -4.91
N ILE A 73 -4.68 3.44 -3.69
CA ILE A 73 -3.48 3.02 -2.95
C ILE A 73 -3.92 2.07 -1.83
N LEU A 74 -3.25 0.92 -1.75
CA LEU A 74 -3.48 -0.12 -0.73
C LEU A 74 -2.22 -0.23 0.13
N GLU A 75 -2.35 0.06 1.42
CA GLU A 75 -1.23 0.08 2.36
C GLU A 75 -1.36 -1.02 3.41
N ALA A 76 -0.27 -1.35 4.06
CA ALA A 76 -0.20 -2.39 5.10
C ALA A 76 -0.76 -3.76 4.64
N MET A 77 -0.53 -4.11 3.38
CA MET A 77 -0.96 -5.38 2.80
C MET A 77 -0.17 -6.55 3.38
N SER A 78 -0.83 -7.66 3.68
CA SER A 78 -0.15 -8.89 4.08
C SER A 78 0.19 -9.73 2.84
N THR A 79 1.38 -9.55 2.29
CA THR A 79 1.84 -10.21 1.06
C THR A 79 2.77 -11.40 1.30
N GLY A 80 3.09 -11.69 2.56
CA GLY A 80 4.11 -12.68 2.92
C GLY A 80 3.81 -14.10 2.43
N GLU A 81 2.56 -14.55 2.46
CA GLU A 81 2.19 -15.89 1.98
C GLU A 81 2.31 -15.98 0.45
N LEU A 82 1.88 -14.95 -0.29
CA LEU A 82 2.05 -14.89 -1.74
C LEU A 82 3.53 -14.95 -2.14
N ALA A 83 4.38 -14.21 -1.43
CA ALA A 83 5.82 -14.21 -1.66
C ALA A 83 6.45 -15.58 -1.35
N LYS A 84 6.07 -16.22 -0.25
CA LYS A 84 6.55 -17.54 0.15
C LYS A 84 6.20 -18.62 -0.89
N ASP A 85 4.99 -18.56 -1.44
CA ASP A 85 4.48 -19.51 -2.40
C ASP A 85 4.86 -19.15 -3.86
N ASN A 86 5.59 -18.05 -4.07
CA ASN A 86 5.98 -17.50 -5.39
C ASN A 86 4.77 -17.26 -6.30
N VAL A 87 3.67 -16.78 -5.73
CA VAL A 87 2.44 -16.45 -6.46
C VAL A 87 2.51 -14.99 -6.93
N TYR A 88 2.58 -14.78 -8.23
CA TYR A 88 2.68 -13.46 -8.86
C TYR A 88 1.42 -13.05 -9.63
N GLU A 89 0.54 -14.00 -9.92
CA GLU A 89 -0.73 -13.77 -10.58
C GLU A 89 -1.84 -14.47 -9.82
N PHE A 90 -2.93 -13.76 -9.53
CA PHE A 90 -4.05 -14.27 -8.76
C PHE A 90 -5.31 -13.43 -9.01
N LEU A 91 -6.46 -13.99 -8.71
CA LEU A 91 -7.70 -13.22 -8.65
C LEU A 91 -7.69 -12.38 -7.37
N PHE A 92 -7.64 -11.05 -7.53
CA PHE A 92 -7.73 -10.12 -6.41
C PHE A 92 -9.19 -9.70 -6.17
N VAL A 93 -9.68 -9.94 -4.96
CA VAL A 93 -11.03 -9.57 -4.55
C VAL A 93 -10.96 -8.56 -3.43
N LEU A 94 -11.52 -7.38 -3.66
CA LEU A 94 -11.60 -6.29 -2.69
C LEU A 94 -13.00 -5.70 -2.70
N GLY A 95 -13.71 -5.84 -1.58
CA GLY A 95 -14.97 -5.19 -1.34
C GLY A 95 -14.82 -4.09 -0.30
N GLN A 96 -14.65 -2.84 -0.74
CA GLN A 96 -14.60 -1.71 0.17
C GLN A 96 -16.01 -1.16 0.45
N ALA A 97 -16.22 -0.63 1.65
CA ALA A 97 -17.43 0.09 1.98
C ALA A 97 -17.49 1.43 1.22
N LYS A 98 -18.69 1.80 0.75
CA LYS A 98 -18.93 3.09 0.12
C LYS A 98 -19.36 4.11 1.19
N VAL A 99 -18.39 4.76 1.81
CA VAL A 99 -18.64 5.77 2.84
C VAL A 99 -18.45 7.15 2.25
N ARG A 100 -19.53 7.93 2.19
CA ARG A 100 -19.49 9.29 1.65
C ARG A 100 -18.60 10.19 2.48
N GLY A 101 -17.61 10.83 1.85
CA GLY A 101 -16.68 11.74 2.50
C GLY A 101 -15.50 11.04 3.19
N ALA A 102 -15.42 9.73 3.20
CA ALA A 102 -14.23 9.03 3.67
C ALA A 102 -13.11 9.12 2.63
N VAL A 103 -11.89 9.34 3.11
CA VAL A 103 -10.68 9.37 2.27
C VAL A 103 -9.90 8.06 2.34
N GLN A 104 -10.12 7.28 3.39
CA GLN A 104 -9.51 5.96 3.59
C GLN A 104 -10.39 5.10 4.49
N MET A 105 -10.15 3.79 4.47
CA MET A 105 -10.88 2.84 5.32
C MET A 105 -10.07 1.56 5.51
N ILE A 106 -10.45 0.80 6.52
CA ILE A 106 -9.96 -0.57 6.70
C ILE A 106 -10.53 -1.43 5.58
N ILE A 107 -9.67 -2.24 4.97
CA ILE A 107 -10.02 -3.19 3.92
C ILE A 107 -9.58 -4.61 4.31
N ASN A 108 -10.19 -5.59 3.70
CA ASN A 108 -9.81 -7.01 3.85
C ASN A 108 -9.77 -7.68 2.48
N PRO A 109 -8.73 -7.43 1.69
CA PRO A 109 -8.59 -8.03 0.36
C PRO A 109 -8.26 -9.53 0.44
N ILE A 110 -8.66 -10.26 -0.59
CA ILE A 110 -8.39 -11.69 -0.75
C ILE A 110 -7.68 -11.90 -2.09
N ALA A 111 -6.61 -12.70 -2.07
CA ALA A 111 -5.97 -13.26 -3.25
C ALA A 111 -6.36 -14.74 -3.40
N ILE A 112 -6.80 -15.13 -4.57
CA ILE A 112 -7.22 -16.50 -4.90
C ILE A 112 -6.37 -16.96 -6.10
N ASN A 113 -5.59 -17.98 -5.91
CA ASN A 113 -4.77 -18.64 -6.93
C ASN A 113 -5.25 -20.07 -7.20
#